data_e219b8e1a7a5b17d242402a8689455b1
#
_entry.id   e219b8e1a7a5b17d242402a8689455b1
#
_cell.length_a   1.000
_cell.length_b   1.000
_cell.length_c   1.000
_cell.angle_alpha   90.00
_cell.angle_beta   90.00
_cell.angle_gamma   90.00
#
_symmetry.space_group_name_H-M   'P 1'
#
loop_
_entity.id
_entity.type
_entity.pdbx_description
1 polymer ?
#
loop_
_entity_poly.entity_id
_entity_poly.type
_entity_poly.pdbx_seq_one_letter_code
_entity_poly.pdbx_strand_id
1 'polypeptide(L)'
;VMLPTMWGEHAAYHDVKYDPFWEACQDLGIVIHFHSGPAPHSEYFGPAFPNEDRSDELPGAMGAYVSEVMFWLYRPLTFMLWGGVFERFPRLKAMVVEGGTMFMVPSWLMLLDHNYTDVQFSAKLGDFRSHLSMAPSEYFARNCGIGASCVPRRDLDMKDQIGLNQIMWG
;
A
#
# COMPACT_ATOMS: atom_id res chain seq x y z
N VAL A 1 4.19 -4.35 -13.91
CA VAL A 1 2.75 -4.16 -14.24
C VAL A 1 2.11 -3.23 -13.23
N MET A 2 1.25 -2.32 -13.68
CA MET A 2 0.51 -1.41 -12.78
C MET A 2 -0.87 -2.00 -12.50
N LEU A 3 -1.26 -1.97 -11.22
CA LEU A 3 -2.57 -2.41 -10.74
C LEU A 3 -3.29 -1.26 -10.04
N PRO A 4 -4.63 -1.23 -10.06
CA PRO A 4 -5.40 -0.23 -9.34
C PRO A 4 -5.21 -0.36 -7.81
N THR A 5 -5.27 0.76 -7.12
CA THR A 5 -5.18 0.80 -5.65
C THR A 5 -6.49 0.40 -4.96
N MET A 6 -7.61 0.57 -5.65
CA MET A 6 -8.93 0.19 -5.18
C MET A 6 -9.59 -0.79 -6.14
N TRP A 7 -10.48 -1.63 -5.62
CA TRP A 7 -11.00 -2.78 -6.34
C TRP A 7 -12.45 -2.63 -6.83
N GLY A 8 -13.16 -1.60 -6.36
CA GLY A 8 -14.59 -1.50 -6.61
C GLY A 8 -15.31 -2.79 -6.18
N GLU A 9 -15.91 -3.47 -7.12
CA GLU A 9 -16.61 -4.74 -6.88
C GLU A 9 -15.70 -5.99 -6.86
N HIS A 10 -14.39 -5.82 -7.09
CA HIS A 10 -13.44 -6.93 -7.11
C HIS A 10 -12.97 -7.29 -5.70
N ALA A 11 -12.56 -8.54 -5.51
CA ALA A 11 -11.96 -8.96 -4.25
C ALA A 11 -10.61 -8.26 -4.02
N ALA A 12 -10.28 -8.03 -2.75
CA ALA A 12 -9.00 -7.44 -2.38
C ALA A 12 -7.83 -8.38 -2.69
N TYR A 13 -6.64 -7.82 -2.92
CA TYR A 13 -5.46 -8.51 -3.45
C TYR A 13 -4.89 -9.63 -2.57
N HIS A 14 -5.38 -9.84 -1.37
CA HIS A 14 -5.03 -10.99 -0.54
C HIS A 14 -5.88 -12.24 -0.85
N ASP A 15 -6.94 -12.12 -1.63
CA ASP A 15 -7.77 -13.25 -2.05
C ASP A 15 -6.94 -14.23 -2.89
N VAL A 16 -7.03 -15.51 -2.54
CA VAL A 16 -6.28 -16.60 -3.20
C VAL A 16 -6.59 -16.76 -4.69
N LYS A 17 -7.69 -16.18 -5.17
CA LYS A 17 -7.99 -16.17 -6.61
C LYS A 17 -6.91 -15.45 -7.44
N TYR A 18 -6.14 -14.57 -6.81
CA TYR A 18 -5.02 -13.87 -7.46
C TYR A 18 -3.70 -14.65 -7.41
N ASP A 19 -3.62 -15.75 -6.65
CA ASP A 19 -2.39 -16.52 -6.50
C ASP A 19 -1.76 -16.94 -7.83
N PRO A 20 -2.51 -17.39 -8.86
CA PRO A 20 -1.91 -17.69 -10.17
C PRO A 20 -1.26 -16.47 -10.85
N PHE A 21 -1.79 -15.27 -10.62
CA PHE A 21 -1.20 -14.04 -11.11
C PHE A 21 0.08 -13.66 -10.35
N TRP A 22 0.06 -13.83 -9.02
CA TRP A 22 1.24 -13.58 -8.18
C TRP A 22 2.36 -14.55 -8.51
N GLU A 23 2.05 -15.82 -8.71
CA GLU A 23 3.00 -16.85 -9.13
C GLU A 23 3.65 -16.49 -10.47
N ALA A 24 2.85 -16.12 -11.47
CA ALA A 24 3.36 -15.70 -12.78
C ALA A 24 4.26 -14.47 -12.68
N CYS A 25 3.86 -13.45 -11.89
CA CYS A 25 4.68 -12.26 -11.68
C CYS A 25 6.01 -12.60 -11.02
N GLN A 26 5.98 -13.44 -9.99
CA GLN A 26 7.18 -13.91 -9.28
C GLN A 26 8.13 -14.68 -10.21
N ASP A 27 7.62 -15.59 -11.00
CA ASP A 27 8.44 -16.47 -11.83
C ASP A 27 9.04 -15.74 -13.03
N LEU A 28 8.31 -14.76 -13.56
CA LEU A 28 8.78 -13.88 -14.65
C LEU A 28 9.60 -12.70 -14.16
N GLY A 29 9.75 -12.49 -12.85
CA GLY A 29 10.42 -11.33 -12.28
C GLY A 29 9.70 -10.00 -12.55
N ILE A 30 8.40 -10.04 -12.74
CA ILE A 30 7.58 -8.86 -13.01
C ILE A 30 7.30 -8.13 -11.70
N VAL A 31 7.72 -6.87 -11.61
CA VAL A 31 7.41 -6.00 -10.48
C VAL A 31 5.99 -5.44 -10.60
N ILE A 32 5.24 -5.53 -9.50
CA ILE A 32 3.90 -4.95 -9.39
C ILE A 32 4.03 -3.50 -8.94
N HIS A 33 3.26 -2.62 -9.53
CA HIS A 33 3.24 -1.20 -9.20
C HIS A 33 1.82 -0.77 -8.82
N PHE A 34 1.71 -0.02 -7.74
CA PHE A 34 0.51 0.72 -7.33
C PHE A 34 0.78 2.20 -7.46
N HIS A 35 -0.13 2.92 -8.10
CA HIS A 35 -0.03 4.35 -8.35
C HIS A 35 -1.29 5.06 -7.85
N SER A 36 -1.17 6.32 -7.41
CA SER A 36 -2.33 7.12 -7.06
C SER A 36 -3.24 7.35 -8.28
N GLY A 37 -4.54 7.41 -8.05
CA GLY A 37 -5.52 7.79 -9.06
C GLY A 37 -5.99 6.74 -10.08
N PRO A 38 -5.61 5.45 -10.02
CA PRO A 38 -6.12 4.47 -10.99
C PRO A 38 -7.53 3.94 -10.63
N ALA A 39 -8.34 4.75 -9.96
CA ALA A 39 -9.73 4.44 -9.63
C ALA A 39 -10.60 5.70 -9.76
N PRO A 40 -11.91 5.57 -10.05
CA PRO A 40 -12.83 6.70 -10.05
C PRO A 40 -12.88 7.40 -8.69
N HIS A 41 -13.09 8.71 -8.66
CA HIS A 41 -13.22 9.46 -7.40
C HIS A 41 -14.32 8.91 -6.48
N SER A 42 -15.39 8.37 -7.04
CA SER A 42 -16.46 7.71 -6.27
C SER A 42 -15.98 6.52 -5.44
N GLU A 43 -14.91 5.85 -5.86
CA GLU A 43 -14.29 4.76 -5.09
C GLU A 43 -13.55 5.28 -3.84
N TYR A 44 -13.03 6.51 -3.90
CA TYR A 44 -12.36 7.15 -2.76
C TYR A 44 -13.33 7.82 -1.79
N PHE A 45 -14.33 8.52 -2.32
CA PHE A 45 -15.17 9.45 -1.56
C PHE A 45 -16.64 9.07 -1.54
N GLY A 46 -17.03 7.99 -2.23
CA GLY A 46 -18.42 7.58 -2.38
C GLY A 46 -19.14 8.31 -3.52
N PRO A 47 -20.36 7.86 -3.84
CA PRO A 47 -21.10 8.30 -5.03
C PRO A 47 -21.55 9.77 -4.99
N ALA A 48 -21.53 10.39 -3.82
CA ALA A 48 -21.88 11.80 -3.64
C ALA A 48 -20.71 12.77 -3.89
N PHE A 49 -19.50 12.25 -4.11
CA PHE A 49 -18.35 13.10 -4.42
C PHE A 49 -18.57 13.78 -5.78
N PRO A 50 -18.41 15.11 -5.86
CA PRO A 50 -18.67 15.83 -7.10
C PRO A 50 -17.70 15.37 -8.20
N ASN A 51 -18.20 15.34 -9.42
CA ASN A 51 -17.36 15.21 -10.60
C ASN A 51 -16.35 16.36 -10.61
N GLU A 52 -15.31 16.24 -11.38
CA GLU A 52 -14.30 17.29 -11.56
C GLU A 52 -14.92 18.65 -11.94
N ASP A 53 -16.00 18.65 -12.71
CA ASP A 53 -16.74 19.84 -13.13
C ASP A 53 -17.50 20.58 -12.00
N ARG A 54 -17.59 19.99 -10.83
CA ARG A 54 -18.30 20.56 -9.67
C ARG A 54 -17.40 20.77 -8.44
N SER A 55 -16.09 20.75 -8.63
CA SER A 55 -15.13 20.93 -7.54
C SER A 55 -15.24 22.31 -6.86
N ASP A 56 -15.79 23.29 -7.56
CA ASP A 56 -16.07 24.65 -7.06
C ASP A 56 -17.30 24.71 -6.13
N GLU A 57 -18.21 23.74 -6.24
CA GLU A 57 -19.40 23.67 -5.38
C GLU A 57 -19.10 23.10 -3.97
N LEU A 58 -17.98 22.41 -3.82
CA LEU A 58 -17.53 21.86 -2.55
C LEU A 58 -16.11 22.35 -2.23
N PRO A 59 -15.96 23.55 -1.65
CA PRO A 59 -14.65 24.07 -1.28
C PRO A 59 -13.87 23.08 -0.40
N GLY A 60 -12.62 22.84 -0.75
CA GLY A 60 -11.75 21.93 -0.03
C GLY A 60 -11.81 20.46 -0.46
N ALA A 61 -12.74 20.05 -1.33
CA ALA A 61 -12.83 18.66 -1.79
C ALA A 61 -11.53 18.17 -2.42
N MET A 62 -10.88 18.96 -3.27
CA MET A 62 -9.59 18.59 -3.85
C MET A 62 -8.45 18.60 -2.82
N GLY A 63 -8.52 19.45 -1.80
CA GLY A 63 -7.59 19.42 -0.69
C GLY A 63 -7.69 18.13 0.12
N ALA A 64 -8.91 17.67 0.39
CA ALA A 64 -9.16 16.37 1.01
C ALA A 64 -8.63 15.23 0.13
N TYR A 65 -8.98 15.23 -1.17
CA TYR A 65 -8.51 14.21 -2.11
C TYR A 65 -6.99 14.08 -2.13
N VAL A 66 -6.26 15.18 -2.36
CA VAL A 66 -4.78 15.11 -2.43
C VAL A 66 -4.13 14.73 -1.11
N SER A 67 -4.82 14.93 0.00
CA SER A 67 -4.36 14.52 1.33
C SER A 67 -4.62 13.04 1.60
N GLU A 68 -5.78 12.53 1.22
CA GLU A 68 -6.20 11.16 1.53
C GLU A 68 -5.72 10.13 0.51
N VAL A 69 -5.56 10.51 -0.75
CA VAL A 69 -5.11 9.58 -1.80
C VAL A 69 -3.79 8.89 -1.48
N MET A 70 -2.94 9.53 -0.69
CA MET A 70 -1.68 8.96 -0.25
C MET A 70 -1.87 7.75 0.68
N PHE A 71 -2.92 7.73 1.50
CA PHE A 71 -3.26 6.57 2.35
C PHE A 71 -3.77 5.39 1.51
N TRP A 72 -4.52 5.68 0.46
CA TRP A 72 -5.04 4.65 -0.44
C TRP A 72 -3.95 3.93 -1.22
N LEU A 73 -2.81 4.59 -1.48
CA LEU A 73 -1.66 3.96 -2.14
C LEU A 73 -1.11 2.76 -1.38
N TYR A 74 -1.11 2.81 -0.05
CA TYR A 74 -0.58 1.74 0.79
C TYR A 74 -1.61 0.64 1.09
N ARG A 75 -2.88 0.87 0.76
CA ARG A 75 -3.95 -0.08 1.02
C ARG A 75 -3.72 -1.44 0.37
N PRO A 76 -3.36 -1.54 -0.93
CA PRO A 76 -3.05 -2.83 -1.56
C PRO A 76 -1.95 -3.60 -0.83
N LEU A 77 -0.84 -2.92 -0.49
CA LEU A 77 0.24 -3.54 0.26
C LEU A 77 -0.20 -3.98 1.66
N THR A 78 -1.03 -3.20 2.33
CA THR A 78 -1.59 -3.58 3.64
C THR A 78 -2.33 -4.92 3.54
N PHE A 79 -3.18 -5.09 2.54
CA PHE A 79 -3.88 -6.36 2.32
C PHE A 79 -2.93 -7.49 1.93
N MET A 80 -1.95 -7.24 1.07
CA MET A 80 -0.97 -8.25 0.65
C MET A 80 -0.07 -8.71 1.81
N LEU A 81 0.35 -7.78 2.68
CA LEU A 81 1.13 -8.07 3.88
C LEU A 81 0.32 -8.95 4.85
N TRP A 82 -0.83 -8.44 5.31
CA TRP A 82 -1.66 -9.15 6.27
C TRP A 82 -2.26 -10.44 5.71
N GLY A 83 -2.57 -10.51 4.44
CA GLY A 83 -3.09 -11.71 3.79
C GLY A 83 -2.04 -12.76 3.42
N GLY A 84 -0.77 -12.54 3.79
CA GLY A 84 0.32 -13.50 3.58
C GLY A 84 0.67 -13.74 2.10
N VAL A 85 0.41 -12.78 1.22
CA VAL A 85 0.80 -12.91 -0.19
C VAL A 85 2.31 -13.07 -0.31
N PHE A 86 3.08 -12.27 0.40
CA PHE A 86 4.54 -12.37 0.39
C PHE A 86 5.09 -13.58 1.18
N GLU A 87 4.27 -14.19 2.02
CA GLU A 87 4.59 -15.49 2.62
C GLU A 87 4.51 -16.61 1.56
N ARG A 88 3.42 -16.62 0.78
CA ARG A 88 3.21 -17.60 -0.30
C ARG A 88 4.15 -17.36 -1.49
N PHE A 89 4.46 -16.09 -1.79
CA PHE A 89 5.28 -15.69 -2.95
C PHE A 89 6.49 -14.85 -2.49
N PRO A 90 7.52 -15.48 -1.90
CA PRO A 90 8.62 -14.77 -1.25
C PRO A 90 9.54 -13.98 -2.20
N ARG A 91 9.54 -14.27 -3.50
CA ARG A 91 10.30 -13.53 -4.50
C ARG A 91 9.50 -12.43 -5.21
N LEU A 92 8.18 -12.36 -4.98
CA LEU A 92 7.31 -11.34 -5.56
C LEU A 92 7.76 -9.95 -5.10
N LYS A 93 7.78 -8.97 -6.03
CA LYS A 93 8.11 -7.58 -5.75
C LYS A 93 6.93 -6.66 -6.03
N ALA A 94 6.64 -5.78 -5.09
CA ALA A 94 5.57 -4.80 -5.20
C ALA A 94 6.03 -3.40 -4.76
N MET A 95 5.69 -2.39 -5.55
CA MET A 95 6.15 -1.03 -5.36
C MET A 95 4.97 -0.07 -5.32
N VAL A 96 5.03 0.90 -4.43
CA VAL A 96 4.19 2.09 -4.49
C VAL A 96 4.95 3.15 -5.27
N VAL A 97 4.46 3.52 -6.44
CA VAL A 97 5.06 4.55 -7.29
C VAL A 97 4.34 5.88 -7.10
N GLU A 98 5.07 6.95 -7.22
CA GLU A 98 4.62 8.28 -6.77
C GLU A 98 4.10 8.25 -5.33
N GLY A 99 4.77 7.48 -4.48
CA GLY A 99 4.40 7.24 -3.09
C GLY A 99 4.43 8.49 -2.20
N GLY A 100 4.60 9.64 -2.80
CA GLY A 100 4.52 10.95 -2.18
C GLY A 100 5.59 11.14 -1.12
N THR A 101 5.15 11.28 0.09
CA THR A 101 5.99 11.66 1.21
C THR A 101 6.54 10.44 1.94
N MET A 102 7.86 10.33 1.96
CA MET A 102 8.57 9.23 2.63
C MET A 102 8.24 9.13 4.12
N PHE A 103 7.81 10.22 4.76
CA PHE A 103 7.50 10.26 6.20
C PHE A 103 6.34 9.32 6.60
N MET A 104 5.43 8.98 5.67
CA MET A 104 4.30 8.09 5.97
C MET A 104 4.74 6.64 6.16
N VAL A 105 5.76 6.20 5.44
CA VAL A 105 6.18 4.79 5.41
C VAL A 105 6.61 4.28 6.78
N PRO A 106 7.51 4.95 7.53
CA PRO A 106 7.89 4.50 8.86
C PRO A 106 6.70 4.42 9.81
N SER A 107 5.84 5.43 9.82
CA SER A 107 4.66 5.44 10.71
C SER A 107 3.67 4.33 10.36
N TRP A 108 3.45 4.07 9.09
CA TRP A 108 2.60 2.98 8.62
C TRP A 108 3.20 1.62 9.02
N LEU A 109 4.48 1.38 8.78
CA LEU A 109 5.16 0.14 9.17
C LEU A 109 5.15 -0.07 10.68
N MET A 110 5.42 0.99 11.46
CA MET A 110 5.32 0.94 12.93
C MET A 110 3.92 0.52 13.40
N LEU A 111 2.86 1.05 12.76
CA LEU A 111 1.48 0.67 13.08
C LEU A 111 1.22 -0.81 12.78
N LEU A 112 1.67 -1.29 11.62
CA LEU A 112 1.50 -2.69 11.25
C LEU A 112 2.23 -3.62 12.22
N ASP A 113 3.47 -3.32 12.57
CA ASP A 113 4.27 -4.12 13.49
C ASP A 113 3.73 -4.09 14.92
N HIS A 114 3.22 -2.92 15.35
CA HIS A 114 2.53 -2.82 16.64
C HIS A 114 1.33 -3.77 16.67
N ASN A 115 0.48 -3.74 15.65
CA ASN A 115 -0.68 -4.63 15.56
C ASN A 115 -0.27 -6.11 15.45
N TYR A 116 0.86 -6.41 14.84
CA TYR A 116 1.39 -7.77 14.74
C TYR A 116 1.87 -8.29 16.12
N THR A 117 2.48 -7.43 16.93
CA THR A 117 3.01 -7.81 18.25
C THR A 117 1.97 -7.74 19.36
N ASP A 118 0.92 -6.90 19.22
CA ASP A 118 -0.09 -6.71 20.26
C ASP A 118 -1.06 -7.89 20.34
N VAL A 119 -0.91 -8.68 21.40
CA VAL A 119 -1.77 -9.85 21.66
C VAL A 119 -3.22 -9.49 22.03
N GLN A 120 -3.49 -8.25 22.45
CA GLN A 120 -4.85 -7.83 22.82
C GLN A 120 -5.76 -7.73 21.59
N PHE A 121 -5.24 -7.33 20.45
CA PHE A 121 -6.02 -7.28 19.21
C PHE A 121 -6.41 -8.69 18.76
N SER A 122 -5.48 -9.65 18.75
CA SER A 122 -5.78 -11.02 18.35
C SER A 122 -6.76 -11.71 19.32
N ALA A 123 -6.75 -11.36 20.61
CA ALA A 123 -7.73 -11.86 21.58
C ALA A 123 -9.16 -11.38 21.30
N LYS A 124 -9.32 -10.19 20.71
CA LYS A 124 -10.64 -9.59 20.41
C LYS A 124 -11.14 -9.90 19.01
N LEU A 125 -10.26 -9.94 18.04
CA LEU A 125 -10.58 -9.99 16.60
C LEU A 125 -10.35 -11.36 15.99
N GLY A 126 -9.84 -12.31 16.76
CA GLY A 126 -9.41 -13.61 16.27
C GLY A 126 -7.97 -13.61 15.76
N ASP A 127 -7.50 -14.78 15.40
CA ASP A 127 -6.12 -14.94 14.91
C ASP A 127 -6.01 -14.44 13.47
N PHE A 128 -5.32 -13.32 13.29
CA PHE A 128 -5.07 -12.72 11.99
C PHE A 128 -3.57 -12.67 11.62
N ARG A 129 -2.71 -13.34 12.41
CA ARG A 129 -1.25 -13.23 12.27
C ARG A 129 -0.47 -14.55 12.27
N SER A 130 -1.04 -15.64 12.77
CA SER A 130 -0.31 -16.93 12.92
C SER A 130 0.16 -17.54 11.59
N HIS A 131 -0.43 -17.12 10.47
CA HIS A 131 -0.02 -17.51 9.13
C HIS A 131 1.17 -16.70 8.58
N LEU A 132 1.67 -15.72 9.33
CA LEU A 132 2.81 -14.89 8.97
C LEU A 132 4.03 -15.31 9.80
N SER A 133 5.15 -15.57 9.15
CA SER A 133 6.40 -15.97 9.82
C SER A 133 7.27 -14.78 10.21
N MET A 134 6.98 -13.59 9.70
CA MET A 134 7.74 -12.35 9.93
C MET A 134 6.80 -11.19 10.22
N ALA A 135 7.33 -10.13 10.84
CA ALA A 135 6.61 -8.87 11.01
C ALA A 135 6.35 -8.18 9.65
N PRO A 136 5.29 -7.37 9.51
CA PRO A 136 4.98 -6.65 8.29
C PRO A 136 6.14 -5.82 7.72
N SER A 137 6.92 -5.16 8.58
CA SER A 137 8.09 -4.39 8.13
C SER A 137 9.20 -5.26 7.53
N GLU A 138 9.35 -6.51 7.97
CA GLU A 138 10.32 -7.45 7.44
C GLU A 138 9.91 -7.93 6.04
N TYR A 139 8.62 -8.18 5.82
CA TYR A 139 8.10 -8.43 4.46
C TYR A 139 8.28 -7.21 3.56
N PHE A 140 8.00 -6.00 4.07
CA PHE A 140 8.24 -4.78 3.31
C PHE A 140 9.71 -4.67 2.88
N ALA A 141 10.63 -4.85 3.80
CA ALA A 141 12.07 -4.81 3.52
C ALA A 141 12.53 -5.87 2.49
N ARG A 142 11.88 -7.04 2.49
CA ARG A 142 12.19 -8.12 1.55
C ARG A 142 11.56 -7.93 0.17
N ASN A 143 10.29 -7.50 0.13
CA ASN A 143 9.45 -7.60 -1.04
C ASN A 143 9.02 -6.27 -1.64
N CYS A 144 9.04 -5.19 -0.87
CA CYS A 144 8.40 -3.93 -1.25
C CYS A 144 9.39 -2.79 -1.39
N GLY A 145 8.90 -1.70 -1.97
CA GLY A 145 9.62 -0.45 -2.06
C GLY A 145 8.72 0.70 -2.48
N ILE A 146 9.27 1.87 -2.51
CA ILE A 146 8.59 3.11 -2.88
C ILE A 146 9.35 3.84 -3.99
N GLY A 147 8.62 4.36 -4.97
CA GLY A 147 9.10 5.36 -5.92
C GLY A 147 8.90 6.74 -5.31
N ALA A 148 9.98 7.38 -4.97
CA ALA A 148 9.97 8.68 -4.31
C ALA A 148 9.97 9.80 -5.35
N SER A 149 8.81 10.39 -5.62
CA SER A 149 8.67 11.54 -6.51
C SER A 149 8.56 12.84 -5.70
N CYS A 150 9.19 13.90 -6.18
CA CYS A 150 9.13 15.23 -5.56
C CYS A 150 9.48 15.24 -4.06
N VAL A 151 10.50 14.49 -3.65
CA VAL A 151 10.86 14.29 -2.25
C VAL A 151 11.41 15.58 -1.65
N PRO A 152 10.75 16.18 -0.65
CA PRO A 152 11.32 17.28 0.09
C PRO A 152 12.62 16.84 0.80
N ARG A 153 13.60 17.74 0.90
CA ARG A 153 14.89 17.43 1.53
C ARG A 153 14.74 16.81 2.94
N ARG A 154 13.77 17.28 3.71
CA ARG A 154 13.46 16.77 5.05
C ARG A 154 13.04 15.30 5.06
N ASP A 155 12.42 14.82 3.98
CA ASP A 155 11.92 13.44 3.89
C ASP A 155 13.08 12.46 3.66
N LEU A 156 14.23 12.95 3.13
CA LEU A 156 15.44 12.13 2.99
C LEU A 156 15.99 11.66 4.33
N ASP A 157 15.66 12.33 5.43
CA ASP A 157 16.04 11.92 6.78
C ASP A 157 15.37 10.59 7.20
N MET A 158 14.28 10.23 6.52
CA MET A 158 13.56 8.97 6.76
C MET A 158 14.16 7.76 6.02
N LYS A 159 15.14 7.97 5.14
CA LYS A 159 15.72 6.91 4.29
C LYS A 159 16.23 5.70 5.07
N ASP A 160 16.82 5.93 6.24
CA ASP A 160 17.38 4.86 7.07
C ASP A 160 16.28 4.05 7.80
N GLN A 161 15.11 4.66 8.03
CA GLN A 161 13.95 3.99 8.63
C GLN A 161 13.15 3.17 7.60
N ILE A 162 13.18 3.59 6.35
CA ILE A 162 12.52 2.88 5.24
C ILE A 162 13.41 1.75 4.73
N GLY A 163 14.71 1.98 4.72
CA GLY A 163 15.73 1.18 4.06
C GLY A 163 16.11 1.77 2.69
N LEU A 164 17.37 2.03 2.50
CA LEU A 164 17.86 2.66 1.26
C LEU A 164 17.56 1.82 0.02
N ASN A 165 17.59 0.49 0.14
CA ASN A 165 17.29 -0.44 -0.95
C ASN A 165 15.79 -0.49 -1.33
N GLN A 166 14.92 0.05 -0.50
CA GLN A 166 13.47 0.13 -0.72
C GLN A 166 13.06 1.44 -1.38
N ILE A 167 13.99 2.35 -1.61
CA ILE A 167 13.70 3.66 -2.19
C ILE A 167 14.20 3.70 -3.62
N MET A 168 13.30 4.00 -4.55
CA MET A 168 13.62 4.22 -5.95
C MET A 168 13.38 5.68 -6.30
N TRP A 169 14.21 6.20 -7.18
CA TRP A 169 13.98 7.50 -7.79
C TRP A 169 12.92 7.36 -8.90
N GLY A 170 11.87 8.22 -8.88
CA GLY A 170 10.78 8.24 -9.85
C GLY A 170 10.39 9.66 -10.23
#